data_c996be9f28758390590c3b3cae7e57e1
#
_entry.id   c996be9f28758390590c3b3cae7e57e1
#
_cell.length_a   1.000
_cell.length_b   1.000
_cell.length_c   1.000
_cell.angle_alpha   90.00
_cell.angle_beta   90.00
_cell.angle_gamma   90.00
#
_symmetry.space_group_name_H-M   'P 1'
#
loop_
_entity.id
_entity.type
_entity.pdbx_description
1 polymer ?
#
loop_
_entity_poly.entity_id
_entity_poly.type
_entity_poly.pdbx_seq_one_letter_code
_entity_poly.pdbx_strand_id
1 'polypeptide(L)'
;MMPVLNPAGVQDILDMGLVGWAMSRYTGRWIGFKTIAETVESSASVDVNPFARQVLLPEDFEMPAAGLNIRWPDPPLEQEMRLHRYAVKAAQAFARANGIDKVVMDSPQARLGIVTTGKSYLDVLQALEYLGLDEKACADIGIRVYKVGMTWPLEPQGIGEFARGLEDIVVVEEKKAFIERQMKEYFYNWPANWGARPSIVGKYDEQGQWILPSTGELTPATIAGVIGRRIQRFFNTESIEERLRWMDVKEAEMALPRAQFPRVPHYCSGCPHNTSTKVPEGSRALAGIGCHYMVTWMDRDTDTFTHMGGEGVTWAGQAAFTDTGHVFQNLGDGTYFHSGSLAIRQAIAAGVNITYKILYNDAVAMTGGQPVDGTLTVPQIAHQMRAEGVHTIVLLSDDIQKWKSRRHEFPSDVEFHDRAELDAVQQQLRTVKGTSILIFEQTCATEKRRRRKRGKIVDPAKRTMINSLVCEAAVTVVRRASACRYCRRKPSSDASATSTSPTATRTSPARRASARASSPCTAASCARAARARLPACSTTCRRRPSAPISRSPGTS
;
A
#
# COMPACT_ATOMS: atom_id res chain seq x y z
N MET A 1 8.34 0.00 -24.26
CA MET A 1 9.53 0.45 -23.48
C MET A 1 9.35 1.90 -23.11
N MET A 2 9.61 2.26 -21.87
CA MET A 2 9.32 3.58 -21.29
C MET A 2 10.43 3.90 -20.28
N PRO A 3 11.11 5.06 -20.36
CA PRO A 3 12.08 5.47 -19.35
C PRO A 3 11.42 5.55 -17.97
N VAL A 4 12.17 5.21 -16.92
CA VAL A 4 11.65 5.16 -15.54
C VAL A 4 12.51 6.00 -14.60
N LEU A 5 11.91 7.04 -14.04
CA LEU A 5 12.48 7.88 -12.99
C LEU A 5 12.11 7.33 -11.60
N ASN A 6 13.06 7.37 -10.67
CA ASN A 6 12.90 6.85 -9.32
C ASN A 6 13.37 7.88 -8.27
N PRO A 7 12.49 8.79 -7.82
CA PRO A 7 12.83 9.81 -6.84
C PRO A 7 13.14 9.21 -5.47
N ALA A 8 14.11 9.80 -4.77
CA ALA A 8 14.51 9.37 -3.44
C ALA A 8 13.67 9.99 -2.30
N GLY A 9 13.11 11.17 -2.49
CA GLY A 9 12.33 11.88 -1.50
C GLY A 9 11.48 13.01 -2.09
N VAL A 10 10.88 13.82 -1.23
CA VAL A 10 9.89 14.83 -1.63
C VAL A 10 10.44 15.86 -2.60
N GLN A 11 11.67 16.35 -2.40
CA GLN A 11 12.31 17.30 -3.33
C GLN A 11 12.52 16.67 -4.71
N ASP A 12 13.02 15.42 -4.76
CA ASP A 12 13.18 14.72 -6.03
C ASP A 12 11.85 14.51 -6.76
N ILE A 13 10.75 14.28 -6.02
CA ILE A 13 9.41 14.14 -6.63
C ILE A 13 9.03 15.42 -7.37
N LEU A 14 9.26 16.58 -6.78
CA LEU A 14 8.98 17.86 -7.41
C LEU A 14 9.89 18.11 -8.62
N ASP A 15 11.19 17.96 -8.44
CA ASP A 15 12.20 18.25 -9.48
C ASP A 15 12.11 17.30 -10.66
N MET A 16 12.10 15.98 -10.39
CA MET A 16 12.03 14.97 -11.44
C MET A 16 10.66 14.93 -12.11
N GLY A 17 9.58 15.35 -11.45
CA GLY A 17 8.27 15.49 -12.08
C GLY A 17 8.29 16.46 -13.25
N LEU A 18 8.87 17.65 -13.04
CA LEU A 18 9.03 18.66 -14.10
C LEU A 18 9.95 18.17 -15.22
N VAL A 19 11.10 17.60 -14.84
CA VAL A 19 12.06 17.04 -15.80
C VAL A 19 11.47 15.87 -16.59
N GLY A 20 10.66 15.01 -15.95
CA GLY A 20 9.97 13.91 -16.59
C GLY A 20 8.98 14.37 -17.67
N TRP A 21 8.23 15.45 -17.42
CA TRP A 21 7.38 16.06 -18.44
C TRP A 21 8.20 16.56 -19.66
N ALA A 22 9.31 17.24 -19.42
CA ALA A 22 10.19 17.71 -20.48
C ALA A 22 10.83 16.55 -21.26
N MET A 23 11.31 15.50 -20.56
CA MET A 23 11.83 14.28 -21.17
C MET A 23 10.78 13.60 -22.04
N SER A 24 9.53 13.51 -21.59
CA SER A 24 8.43 12.94 -22.38
C SER A 24 8.22 13.67 -23.69
N ARG A 25 8.22 15.00 -23.66
CA ARG A 25 8.10 15.85 -24.87
C ARG A 25 9.28 15.68 -25.79
N TYR A 26 10.50 15.62 -25.26
CA TYR A 26 11.72 15.48 -26.04
C TYR A 26 11.81 14.11 -26.72
N THR A 27 11.51 13.04 -25.97
CA THR A 27 11.68 11.65 -26.44
C THR A 27 10.46 11.10 -27.19
N GLY A 28 9.30 11.78 -27.09
CA GLY A 28 8.04 11.28 -27.62
C GLY A 28 7.56 10.00 -26.94
N ARG A 29 7.92 9.78 -25.67
CA ARG A 29 7.60 8.56 -24.91
C ARG A 29 6.94 8.88 -23.59
N TRP A 30 6.14 7.94 -23.09
CA TRP A 30 5.69 7.93 -21.69
C TRP A 30 6.92 7.79 -20.77
N ILE A 31 6.89 8.53 -19.68
CA ILE A 31 7.90 8.41 -18.64
C ILE A 31 7.24 7.77 -17.41
N GLY A 32 7.78 6.63 -16.99
CA GLY A 32 7.40 6.00 -15.73
C GLY A 32 7.95 6.81 -14.56
N PHE A 33 7.11 7.10 -13.57
CA PHE A 33 7.53 7.79 -12.35
C PHE A 33 7.29 6.84 -11.18
N LYS A 34 8.34 6.11 -10.77
CA LYS A 34 8.25 5.06 -9.76
C LYS A 34 8.36 5.67 -8.36
N THR A 35 7.30 5.55 -7.58
CA THR A 35 7.28 5.93 -6.16
C THR A 35 6.86 4.74 -5.30
N ILE A 36 7.23 4.79 -4.02
CA ILE A 36 6.85 3.82 -3.00
C ILE A 36 6.24 4.54 -1.79
N ALA A 37 5.59 3.82 -0.89
CA ALA A 37 4.92 4.39 0.27
C ALA A 37 5.85 5.29 1.09
N GLU A 38 7.08 4.85 1.34
CA GLU A 38 8.08 5.54 2.14
C GLU A 38 8.46 6.92 1.55
N THR A 39 8.41 7.08 0.22
CA THR A 39 8.72 8.36 -0.43
C THR A 39 7.51 9.29 -0.56
N VAL A 40 6.29 8.75 -0.80
CA VAL A 40 5.08 9.58 -1.02
C VAL A 40 4.30 9.89 0.25
N GLU A 41 4.46 9.09 1.31
CA GLU A 41 3.84 9.35 2.62
C GLU A 41 4.75 10.13 3.58
N SER A 42 5.98 10.41 3.17
CA SER A 42 6.92 11.23 3.93
C SER A 42 6.58 12.72 3.81
N SER A 43 7.07 13.51 4.76
CA SER A 43 6.97 14.97 4.78
C SER A 43 8.35 15.56 4.96
N ALA A 44 8.68 16.58 4.18
CA ALA A 44 9.95 17.28 4.27
C ALA A 44 9.77 18.78 3.97
N SER A 45 10.71 19.58 4.44
CA SER A 45 10.88 20.95 3.95
C SER A 45 11.52 20.89 2.56
N VAL A 46 10.94 21.59 1.60
CA VAL A 46 11.36 21.59 0.19
C VAL A 46 11.49 23.01 -0.34
N ASP A 47 12.36 23.18 -1.33
CA ASP A 47 12.40 24.42 -2.12
C ASP A 47 11.33 24.35 -3.22
N VAL A 48 10.37 25.28 -3.18
CA VAL A 48 9.23 25.36 -4.11
C VAL A 48 9.48 26.43 -5.17
N ASN A 49 10.65 26.47 -5.75
CA ASN A 49 10.93 27.36 -6.87
C ASN A 49 10.83 26.60 -8.21
N PRO A 50 9.70 26.68 -8.93
CA PRO A 50 9.51 25.96 -10.19
C PRO A 50 10.44 26.45 -11.32
N PHE A 51 11.08 27.59 -11.15
CA PHE A 51 12.01 28.18 -12.12
C PHE A 51 13.48 27.91 -11.78
N ALA A 52 13.78 27.31 -10.62
CA ALA A 52 15.14 27.01 -10.22
C ALA A 52 15.81 25.97 -11.13
N ARG A 53 15.01 25.06 -11.71
CA ARG A 53 15.51 24.00 -12.58
C ARG A 53 15.27 24.33 -14.04
N GLN A 54 16.33 24.70 -14.74
CA GLN A 54 16.33 24.84 -16.19
C GLN A 54 16.46 23.45 -16.83
N VAL A 55 15.66 23.20 -17.84
CA VAL A 55 15.74 21.97 -18.65
C VAL A 55 16.69 22.22 -19.81
N LEU A 56 17.73 21.40 -19.91
CA LEU A 56 18.73 21.46 -20.97
C LEU A 56 18.41 20.42 -22.04
N LEU A 57 18.48 20.83 -23.30
CA LEU A 57 18.40 19.91 -24.43
C LEU A 57 19.79 19.30 -24.67
N PRO A 58 19.90 18.00 -24.94
CA PRO A 58 21.19 17.37 -25.24
C PRO A 58 21.81 17.94 -26.54
N GLU A 59 23.09 18.24 -26.47
CA GLU A 59 23.89 18.65 -27.64
C GLU A 59 24.55 17.46 -28.35
N ASP A 60 24.70 16.34 -27.65
CA ASP A 60 25.36 15.12 -28.09
C ASP A 60 24.40 14.04 -28.63
N PHE A 61 23.19 14.45 -28.97
CA PHE A 61 22.19 13.60 -29.61
C PHE A 61 21.59 14.26 -30.84
N GLU A 62 21.82 13.66 -32.01
CA GLU A 62 21.22 14.12 -33.25
C GLU A 62 19.77 13.66 -33.36
N MET A 63 18.86 14.62 -33.27
CA MET A 63 17.41 14.37 -33.41
C MET A 63 17.07 14.06 -34.86
N PRO A 64 16.41 12.92 -35.15
CA PRO A 64 15.94 12.63 -36.49
C PRO A 64 15.06 13.75 -37.04
N ALA A 65 15.20 14.10 -38.30
CA ALA A 65 14.48 15.22 -38.96
C ALA A 65 12.94 15.10 -38.76
N ALA A 66 12.40 13.88 -38.74
CA ALA A 66 10.99 13.61 -38.51
C ALA A 66 10.60 13.60 -37.01
N GLY A 67 11.55 13.83 -36.08
CA GLY A 67 11.33 13.76 -34.64
C GLY A 67 11.02 12.36 -34.13
N LEU A 68 10.70 12.26 -32.81
CA LEU A 68 10.46 10.99 -32.12
C LEU A 68 8.99 10.76 -31.73
N ASN A 69 8.13 11.76 -31.90
CA ASN A 69 6.73 11.68 -31.52
C ASN A 69 5.96 10.63 -32.34
N ILE A 70 4.91 10.08 -31.72
CA ILE A 70 3.92 9.23 -32.40
C ILE A 70 3.22 10.08 -33.46
N ARG A 71 2.96 9.50 -34.61
CA ARG A 71 2.31 10.14 -35.76
C ARG A 71 1.26 9.20 -36.37
N TRP A 72 0.42 9.72 -37.21
CA TRP A 72 -0.56 8.92 -37.91
C TRP A 72 -0.55 9.25 -39.41
N PRO A 73 -0.44 8.24 -40.30
CA PRO A 73 -0.19 6.82 -39.99
C PRO A 73 1.22 6.56 -39.45
N ASP A 74 1.37 5.54 -38.62
CA ASP A 74 2.67 5.17 -38.03
C ASP A 74 2.87 3.65 -38.10
N PRO A 75 3.52 3.13 -39.16
CA PRO A 75 3.71 1.71 -39.32
C PRO A 75 4.45 1.07 -38.14
N PRO A 76 4.02 -0.11 -37.64
CA PRO A 76 4.56 -0.72 -36.42
C PRO A 76 6.09 -0.94 -36.45
N LEU A 77 6.65 -1.41 -37.55
CA LEU A 77 8.09 -1.63 -37.67
C LEU A 77 8.89 -0.34 -37.66
N GLU A 78 8.35 0.75 -38.20
CA GLU A 78 8.99 2.06 -38.14
C GLU A 78 8.95 2.63 -36.72
N GLN A 79 7.86 2.41 -36.01
CA GLN A 79 7.76 2.76 -34.58
C GLN A 79 8.81 2.01 -33.75
N GLU A 80 8.93 0.70 -33.97
CA GLU A 80 9.89 -0.15 -33.26
C GLU A 80 11.33 0.28 -33.54
N MET A 81 11.66 0.50 -34.82
CA MET A 81 12.99 1.00 -35.25
C MET A 81 13.28 2.37 -34.59
N ARG A 82 12.32 3.30 -34.62
CA ARG A 82 12.45 4.63 -33.99
C ARG A 82 12.63 4.54 -32.48
N LEU A 83 11.94 3.61 -31.83
CA LEU A 83 12.08 3.36 -30.40
C LEU A 83 13.50 2.91 -30.04
N HIS A 84 13.97 1.83 -30.67
CA HIS A 84 15.24 1.20 -30.30
C HIS A 84 16.46 1.99 -30.78
N ARG A 85 16.40 2.52 -32.00
CA ARG A 85 17.54 3.22 -32.57
C ARG A 85 17.73 4.64 -32.02
N TYR A 86 16.63 5.33 -31.68
CA TYR A 86 16.67 6.75 -31.35
C TYR A 86 16.08 7.09 -29.99
N ALA A 87 14.83 6.71 -29.68
CA ALA A 87 14.14 7.23 -28.51
C ALA A 87 14.76 6.80 -27.19
N VAL A 88 15.29 5.58 -27.08
CA VAL A 88 16.03 5.10 -25.90
C VAL A 88 17.31 5.91 -25.70
N LYS A 89 18.07 6.15 -26.78
CA LYS A 89 19.29 6.97 -26.74
C LYS A 89 19.03 8.44 -26.43
N ALA A 90 17.93 8.97 -26.97
CA ALA A 90 17.49 10.33 -26.65
C ALA A 90 17.18 10.48 -25.15
N ALA A 91 16.55 9.49 -24.52
CA ALA A 91 16.31 9.50 -23.09
C ALA A 91 17.61 9.48 -22.27
N GLN A 92 18.58 8.67 -22.67
CA GLN A 92 19.90 8.61 -22.02
C GLN A 92 20.66 9.95 -22.16
N ALA A 93 20.69 10.52 -23.36
CA ALA A 93 21.30 11.83 -23.58
C ALA A 93 20.59 12.93 -22.77
N PHE A 94 19.25 12.91 -22.71
CA PHE A 94 18.48 13.86 -21.91
C PHE A 94 18.77 13.70 -20.42
N ALA A 95 18.87 12.48 -19.91
CA ALA A 95 19.21 12.22 -18.51
C ALA A 95 20.60 12.78 -18.17
N ARG A 96 21.59 12.59 -19.05
CA ARG A 96 22.95 13.10 -18.89
C ARG A 96 22.97 14.64 -18.91
N ALA A 97 22.36 15.28 -19.90
CA ALA A 97 22.35 16.73 -20.03
C ALA A 97 21.69 17.41 -18.81
N ASN A 98 20.71 16.76 -18.18
CA ASN A 98 19.98 17.30 -17.05
C ASN A 98 20.48 16.80 -15.67
N GLY A 99 21.56 16.04 -15.61
CA GLY A 99 22.13 15.55 -14.36
C GLY A 99 21.13 14.76 -13.52
N ILE A 100 20.29 13.94 -14.18
CA ILE A 100 19.30 13.08 -13.51
C ILE A 100 20.04 12.00 -12.71
N ASP A 101 21.09 11.44 -13.28
CA ASP A 101 22.04 10.56 -12.65
C ASP A 101 23.30 11.38 -12.32
N LYS A 102 23.86 11.23 -11.12
CA LYS A 102 24.97 12.08 -10.69
C LYS A 102 25.83 11.46 -9.58
N VAL A 103 27.11 11.83 -9.56
CA VAL A 103 27.95 11.65 -8.39
C VAL A 103 27.48 12.62 -7.29
N VAL A 104 27.20 12.10 -6.11
CA VAL A 104 26.72 12.88 -4.95
C VAL A 104 27.76 13.00 -3.85
N MET A 105 28.71 12.08 -3.80
CA MET A 105 29.94 12.14 -3.01
C MET A 105 31.11 11.67 -3.88
N ASP A 106 32.24 12.32 -3.81
CA ASP A 106 33.42 11.95 -4.57
C ASP A 106 34.67 11.91 -3.70
N SER A 107 35.69 11.19 -4.19
CA SER A 107 37.00 11.09 -3.58
C SER A 107 38.08 11.24 -4.64
N PRO A 108 39.16 12.00 -4.38
CA PRO A 108 40.28 12.12 -5.31
C PRO A 108 41.05 10.80 -5.52
N GLN A 109 40.91 9.85 -4.58
CA GLN A 109 41.51 8.52 -4.64
C GLN A 109 40.43 7.45 -4.47
N ALA A 110 39.33 7.54 -5.24
CA ALA A 110 38.20 6.64 -5.13
C ALA A 110 38.59 5.18 -5.44
N ARG A 111 38.25 4.29 -4.51
CA ARG A 111 38.46 2.84 -4.60
C ARG A 111 37.17 2.05 -4.58
N LEU A 112 36.21 2.46 -3.73
CA LEU A 112 34.90 1.85 -3.59
C LEU A 112 33.83 2.78 -4.15
N GLY A 113 33.09 2.31 -5.14
CA GLY A 113 31.89 2.95 -5.67
C GLY A 113 30.64 2.39 -5.01
N ILE A 114 29.68 3.26 -4.68
CA ILE A 114 28.35 2.87 -4.24
C ILE A 114 27.34 3.45 -5.23
N VAL A 115 26.60 2.57 -5.91
CA VAL A 115 25.53 2.96 -6.86
C VAL A 115 24.19 2.69 -6.22
N THR A 116 23.32 3.70 -6.19
CA THR A 116 22.04 3.57 -5.49
C THR A 116 20.94 4.40 -6.13
N THR A 117 19.67 4.14 -5.79
CA THR A 117 18.49 4.79 -6.39
C THR A 117 17.32 4.88 -5.41
N GLY A 118 16.45 5.86 -5.61
CA GLY A 118 15.20 6.01 -4.85
C GLY A 118 15.43 6.02 -3.34
N LYS A 119 14.57 5.33 -2.58
CA LYS A 119 14.70 5.19 -1.11
C LYS A 119 16.08 4.69 -0.70
N SER A 120 16.63 3.69 -1.43
CA SER A 120 17.94 3.10 -1.09
C SER A 120 19.06 4.14 -1.08
N TYR A 121 18.92 5.26 -1.79
CA TYR A 121 19.89 6.35 -1.70
C TYR A 121 19.91 6.98 -0.29
N LEU A 122 18.74 7.24 0.29
CA LEU A 122 18.66 7.77 1.67
C LEU A 122 19.13 6.73 2.68
N ASP A 123 18.84 5.46 2.44
CA ASP A 123 19.31 4.37 3.30
C ASP A 123 20.84 4.21 3.25
N VAL A 124 21.48 4.44 2.09
CA VAL A 124 22.95 4.47 1.95
C VAL A 124 23.55 5.62 2.75
N LEU A 125 22.97 6.82 2.68
CA LEU A 125 23.45 7.95 3.48
C LEU A 125 23.36 7.64 4.99
N GLN A 126 22.23 7.07 5.42
CA GLN A 126 22.05 6.66 6.81
C GLN A 126 23.00 5.51 7.21
N ALA A 127 23.30 4.60 6.29
CA ALA A 127 24.24 3.51 6.52
C ALA A 127 25.67 4.04 6.72
N LEU A 128 26.09 5.03 5.94
CA LEU A 128 27.38 5.70 6.12
C LEU A 128 27.45 6.41 7.47
N GLU A 129 26.39 7.10 7.88
CA GLU A 129 26.28 7.70 9.20
C GLU A 129 26.37 6.65 10.32
N TYR A 130 25.72 5.49 10.19
CA TYR A 130 25.84 4.38 11.14
C TYR A 130 27.26 3.85 11.26
N LEU A 131 28.04 3.88 10.16
CA LEU A 131 29.46 3.55 10.17
C LEU A 131 30.35 4.69 10.72
N GLY A 132 29.77 5.88 11.00
CA GLY A 132 30.47 7.06 11.46
C GLY A 132 31.28 7.76 10.35
N LEU A 133 30.82 7.62 9.11
CA LEU A 133 31.45 8.16 7.91
C LEU A 133 30.64 9.35 7.41
N ASP A 134 31.13 10.55 7.64
CA ASP A 134 30.65 11.77 7.00
C ASP A 134 31.28 11.91 5.60
N GLU A 135 30.87 12.94 4.85
CA GLU A 135 31.34 13.17 3.48
C GLU A 135 32.87 13.30 3.40
N LYS A 136 33.47 13.97 4.39
CA LYS A 136 34.93 14.13 4.45
C LYS A 136 35.63 12.80 4.69
N ALA A 137 35.15 12.01 5.65
CA ALA A 137 35.70 10.68 5.92
C ALA A 137 35.53 9.75 4.70
N CYS A 138 34.41 9.81 4.00
CA CYS A 138 34.21 9.08 2.76
C CYS A 138 35.23 9.47 1.69
N ALA A 139 35.48 10.78 1.52
CA ALA A 139 36.48 11.28 0.57
C ALA A 139 37.89 10.83 0.94
N ASP A 140 38.26 10.90 2.22
CA ASP A 140 39.59 10.51 2.74
C ASP A 140 39.84 8.99 2.60
N ILE A 141 38.79 8.16 2.76
CA ILE A 141 38.86 6.68 2.65
C ILE A 141 38.91 6.21 1.18
N GLY A 142 38.35 6.97 0.28
CA GLY A 142 38.27 6.59 -1.13
C GLY A 142 36.89 6.05 -1.54
N ILE A 143 35.78 6.60 -0.97
CA ILE A 143 34.42 6.24 -1.28
C ILE A 143 33.81 7.25 -2.24
N ARG A 144 33.20 6.75 -3.32
CA ARG A 144 32.43 7.54 -4.29
C ARG A 144 31.00 7.03 -4.36
N VAL A 145 30.00 7.93 -4.31
CA VAL A 145 28.57 7.56 -4.34
C VAL A 145 27.89 8.15 -5.58
N TYR A 146 27.21 7.29 -6.32
CA TYR A 146 26.45 7.63 -7.52
C TYR A 146 24.96 7.42 -7.30
N LYS A 147 24.18 8.48 -7.48
CA LYS A 147 22.72 8.45 -7.40
C LYS A 147 22.15 8.28 -8.80
N VAL A 148 21.47 7.16 -9.03
CA VAL A 148 20.71 6.90 -10.25
C VAL A 148 19.29 7.42 -10.08
N GLY A 149 18.92 8.40 -10.89
CA GLY A 149 17.56 8.94 -10.94
C GLY A 149 16.73 8.29 -12.05
N MET A 150 17.35 7.92 -13.19
CA MET A 150 16.72 7.16 -14.27
C MET A 150 17.15 5.69 -14.22
N THR A 151 16.32 4.85 -13.65
CA THR A 151 16.65 3.42 -13.46
C THR A 151 16.61 2.62 -14.76
N TRP A 152 15.86 3.09 -15.75
CA TRP A 152 15.82 2.50 -17.09
C TRP A 152 15.47 3.53 -18.15
N PRO A 153 16.15 3.54 -19.29
CA PRO A 153 17.44 2.86 -19.55
C PRO A 153 18.54 3.53 -18.72
N LEU A 154 19.45 2.76 -18.14
CA LEU A 154 20.58 3.32 -17.41
C LEU A 154 21.44 4.16 -18.37
N GLU A 155 21.93 5.30 -17.92
CA GLU A 155 22.79 6.18 -18.73
C GLU A 155 24.23 5.63 -18.75
N PRO A 156 24.75 5.20 -19.91
CA PRO A 156 26.00 4.42 -19.95
C PRO A 156 27.28 5.25 -19.79
N GLN A 157 27.25 6.53 -20.18
CA GLN A 157 28.48 7.36 -20.15
C GLN A 157 28.78 7.81 -18.71
N GLY A 158 27.82 8.41 -18.03
CA GLY A 158 27.98 8.88 -16.65
C GLY A 158 28.31 7.75 -15.68
N ILE A 159 27.64 6.59 -15.79
CA ILE A 159 27.97 5.43 -14.96
C ILE A 159 29.34 4.83 -15.32
N GLY A 160 29.75 4.92 -16.58
CA GLY A 160 31.10 4.52 -17.03
C GLY A 160 32.19 5.43 -16.49
N GLU A 161 31.98 6.75 -16.53
CA GLU A 161 32.90 7.74 -15.96
C GLU A 161 33.02 7.60 -14.45
N PHE A 162 31.89 7.40 -13.77
CA PHE A 162 31.86 7.10 -12.33
C PHE A 162 32.72 5.88 -11.99
N ALA A 163 32.67 4.84 -12.81
CA ALA A 163 33.33 3.57 -12.52
C ALA A 163 34.86 3.59 -12.76
N ARG A 164 35.38 4.60 -13.49
CA ARG A 164 36.81 4.69 -13.76
C ARG A 164 37.64 4.84 -12.48
N GLY A 165 38.67 4.01 -12.39
CA GLY A 165 39.61 4.03 -11.27
C GLY A 165 39.11 3.34 -10.00
N LEU A 166 37.85 2.88 -9.97
CA LEU A 166 37.31 2.09 -8.86
C LEU A 166 37.83 0.64 -8.93
N GLU A 167 38.04 0.06 -7.76
CA GLU A 167 38.39 -1.35 -7.59
C GLU A 167 37.13 -2.20 -7.41
N ASP A 168 36.16 -1.69 -6.66
CA ASP A 168 34.93 -2.38 -6.28
C ASP A 168 33.71 -1.45 -6.37
N ILE A 169 32.57 -1.98 -6.79
CA ILE A 169 31.29 -1.26 -6.85
C ILE A 169 30.22 -2.08 -6.18
N VAL A 170 29.52 -1.48 -5.20
CA VAL A 170 28.33 -2.04 -4.55
C VAL A 170 27.09 -1.36 -5.11
N VAL A 171 26.19 -2.14 -5.69
CA VAL A 171 24.88 -1.65 -6.19
C VAL A 171 23.82 -1.91 -5.15
N VAL A 172 23.30 -0.83 -4.55
CA VAL A 172 22.27 -0.86 -3.51
C VAL A 172 20.94 -0.46 -4.13
N GLU A 173 20.10 -1.44 -4.37
CA GLU A 173 18.76 -1.27 -4.93
C GLU A 173 17.76 -2.23 -4.29
N GLU A 174 16.50 -1.82 -4.18
CA GLU A 174 15.42 -2.64 -3.64
C GLU A 174 15.04 -3.79 -4.58
N LYS A 175 14.63 -4.92 -3.98
CA LYS A 175 14.10 -6.08 -4.70
C LYS A 175 15.15 -6.68 -5.67
N LYS A 176 14.77 -6.89 -6.91
CA LYS A 176 15.58 -7.59 -7.91
C LYS A 176 16.69 -6.69 -8.45
N ALA A 177 17.85 -7.29 -8.75
CA ALA A 177 18.93 -6.63 -9.46
C ALA A 177 18.48 -6.11 -10.84
N PHE A 178 18.43 -4.79 -10.98
CA PHE A 178 17.97 -4.12 -12.18
C PHE A 178 19.04 -3.17 -12.73
N ILE A 179 19.57 -2.28 -11.90
CA ILE A 179 20.71 -1.42 -12.23
C ILE A 179 21.98 -2.25 -12.32
N GLU A 180 22.22 -3.13 -11.36
CA GLU A 180 23.37 -4.04 -11.35
C GLU A 180 23.53 -4.83 -12.66
N ARG A 181 22.40 -5.32 -13.22
CA ARG A 181 22.44 -6.07 -14.49
C ARG A 181 22.80 -5.21 -15.67
N GLN A 182 22.23 -4.00 -15.79
CA GLN A 182 22.56 -3.06 -16.86
C GLN A 182 24.03 -2.65 -16.78
N MET A 183 24.56 -2.39 -15.57
CA MET A 183 26.00 -2.10 -15.40
C MET A 183 26.87 -3.27 -15.84
N LYS A 184 26.54 -4.51 -15.44
CA LYS A 184 27.31 -5.70 -15.84
C LYS A 184 27.29 -5.89 -17.35
N GLU A 185 26.15 -5.63 -18.00
CA GLU A 185 26.00 -5.65 -19.45
C GLU A 185 26.89 -4.60 -20.13
N TYR A 186 26.82 -3.35 -19.67
CA TYR A 186 27.64 -2.26 -20.24
C TYR A 186 29.13 -2.47 -20.03
N PHE A 187 29.53 -3.02 -18.88
CA PHE A 187 30.94 -3.20 -18.51
C PHE A 187 31.52 -4.53 -18.96
N TYR A 188 30.72 -5.40 -19.60
CA TYR A 188 31.23 -6.66 -20.16
C TYR A 188 32.36 -6.39 -21.16
N ASN A 189 32.16 -5.44 -22.07
CA ASN A 189 33.16 -4.98 -23.03
C ASN A 189 33.87 -3.71 -22.51
N TRP A 190 34.52 -3.82 -21.33
CA TRP A 190 35.23 -2.71 -20.72
C TRP A 190 36.32 -2.16 -21.62
N PRO A 191 36.37 -0.83 -21.92
CA PRO A 191 37.39 -0.24 -22.76
C PRO A 191 38.79 -0.37 -22.13
N ALA A 192 39.76 -0.88 -22.89
CA ALA A 192 41.12 -1.12 -22.41
C ALA A 192 41.82 0.16 -21.90
N ASN A 193 41.46 1.32 -22.46
CA ASN A 193 41.99 2.63 -22.05
C ASN A 193 41.37 3.19 -20.76
N TRP A 194 40.40 2.48 -20.15
CA TRP A 194 39.76 2.90 -18.89
C TRP A 194 40.42 2.32 -17.63
N GLY A 195 41.50 1.57 -17.80
CA GLY A 195 42.19 0.88 -16.71
C GLY A 195 41.57 -0.45 -16.35
N ALA A 196 41.80 -0.90 -15.11
CA ALA A 196 41.22 -2.14 -14.61
C ALA A 196 39.69 -2.03 -14.47
N ARG A 197 38.98 -3.09 -14.89
CA ARG A 197 37.54 -3.18 -14.71
C ARG A 197 37.23 -3.44 -13.23
N PRO A 198 36.36 -2.65 -12.58
CA PRO A 198 35.96 -2.87 -11.19
C PRO A 198 35.16 -4.17 -11.03
N SER A 199 35.24 -4.76 -9.84
CA SER A 199 34.27 -5.77 -9.41
C SER A 199 32.90 -5.12 -9.19
N ILE A 200 31.81 -5.77 -9.58
CA ILE A 200 30.44 -5.28 -9.35
C ILE A 200 29.67 -6.31 -8.57
N VAL A 201 29.27 -5.93 -7.38
CA VAL A 201 28.40 -6.72 -6.51
C VAL A 201 27.12 -5.96 -6.18
N GLY A 202 26.10 -6.68 -5.82
CA GLY A 202 24.80 -6.10 -5.44
C GLY A 202 24.02 -7.10 -4.62
N LYS A 203 23.15 -7.88 -5.27
CA LYS A 203 22.40 -8.93 -4.55
C LYS A 203 23.30 -10.05 -4.05
N TYR A 204 24.32 -10.37 -4.83
CA TYR A 204 25.29 -11.41 -4.50
C TYR A 204 26.71 -10.84 -4.58
N ASP A 205 27.60 -11.38 -3.75
CA ASP A 205 29.02 -11.12 -3.85
C ASP A 205 29.71 -12.00 -4.91
N GLU A 206 31.04 -11.92 -4.98
CA GLU A 206 31.85 -12.69 -5.95
C GLU A 206 31.84 -14.20 -5.69
N GLN A 207 31.48 -14.63 -4.47
CA GLN A 207 31.36 -16.03 -4.06
C GLN A 207 29.93 -16.54 -4.22
N GLY A 208 29.00 -15.71 -4.68
CA GLY A 208 27.59 -16.06 -4.80
C GLY A 208 26.81 -16.03 -3.47
N GLN A 209 27.36 -15.41 -2.42
CA GLN A 209 26.65 -15.20 -1.17
C GLN A 209 25.62 -14.07 -1.32
N TRP A 210 24.42 -14.29 -0.78
CA TRP A 210 23.32 -13.32 -0.84
C TRP A 210 23.53 -12.21 0.19
N ILE A 211 24.07 -11.08 -0.22
CA ILE A 211 24.48 -9.97 0.68
C ILE A 211 23.43 -8.88 0.82
N LEU A 212 22.68 -8.54 -0.26
CA LEU A 212 21.55 -7.59 -0.22
C LEU A 212 20.26 -8.28 -0.63
N PRO A 213 19.40 -8.69 0.33
CA PRO A 213 18.21 -9.49 0.04
C PRO A 213 17.26 -8.87 -1.00
N SER A 214 16.72 -9.72 -1.88
CA SER A 214 15.64 -9.35 -2.82
C SER A 214 14.25 -9.46 -2.19
N THR A 215 14.15 -10.01 -0.97
CA THR A 215 12.93 -10.19 -0.21
C THR A 215 12.85 -9.17 0.92
N GLY A 216 11.64 -8.81 1.32
CA GLY A 216 11.45 -7.81 2.36
C GLY A 216 11.87 -6.41 1.92
N GLU A 217 12.33 -5.62 2.85
CA GLU A 217 12.83 -4.25 2.70
C GLU A 217 14.32 -4.23 3.08
N LEU A 218 15.13 -3.49 2.32
CA LEU A 218 16.50 -3.20 2.72
C LEU A 218 16.48 -2.15 3.84
N THR A 219 17.25 -2.42 4.91
CA THR A 219 17.40 -1.47 6.00
C THR A 219 18.77 -0.79 5.96
N PRO A 220 18.91 0.43 6.48
CA PRO A 220 20.23 1.08 6.62
C PRO A 220 21.27 0.21 7.35
N ALA A 221 20.84 -0.58 8.35
CA ALA A 221 21.74 -1.46 9.08
C ALA A 221 22.29 -2.61 8.21
N THR A 222 21.41 -3.26 7.42
CA THR A 222 21.83 -4.30 6.46
C THR A 222 22.82 -3.73 5.43
N ILE A 223 22.50 -2.55 4.89
CA ILE A 223 23.35 -1.84 3.92
C ILE A 223 24.70 -1.47 4.56
N ALA A 224 24.70 -0.94 5.78
CA ALA A 224 25.91 -0.59 6.52
C ALA A 224 26.82 -1.81 6.75
N GLY A 225 26.23 -2.95 7.09
CA GLY A 225 26.97 -4.21 7.22
C GLY A 225 27.70 -4.60 5.93
N VAL A 226 27.04 -4.47 4.79
CA VAL A 226 27.65 -4.79 3.48
C VAL A 226 28.72 -3.77 3.13
N ILE A 227 28.44 -2.48 3.19
CA ILE A 227 29.40 -1.40 2.87
C ILE A 227 30.62 -1.47 3.79
N GLY A 228 30.42 -1.63 5.09
CA GLY A 228 31.49 -1.70 6.07
C GLY A 228 32.45 -2.88 5.81
N ARG A 229 31.92 -4.07 5.51
CA ARG A 229 32.75 -5.23 5.16
C ARG A 229 33.52 -5.03 3.84
N ARG A 230 32.99 -4.22 2.90
CA ARG A 230 33.71 -3.84 1.68
C ARG A 230 34.82 -2.85 1.95
N ILE A 231 34.57 -1.86 2.80
CA ILE A 231 35.61 -0.89 3.24
C ILE A 231 36.75 -1.63 3.92
N GLN A 232 36.47 -2.61 4.77
CA GLN A 232 37.51 -3.38 5.50
C GLN A 232 38.48 -4.13 4.59
N ARG A 233 38.19 -4.30 3.30
CA ARG A 233 39.14 -4.90 2.33
C ARG A 233 40.35 -4.02 2.06
N PHE A 234 40.25 -2.73 2.30
CA PHE A 234 41.31 -1.77 1.99
C PHE A 234 41.53 -0.71 3.04
N PHE A 235 40.61 -0.53 3.95
CA PHE A 235 40.70 0.43 5.06
C PHE A 235 39.97 -0.13 6.28
N ASN A 236 40.62 -0.14 7.42
CA ASN A 236 40.05 -0.64 8.65
C ASN A 236 40.42 0.24 9.84
N THR A 237 39.45 0.49 10.72
CA THR A 237 39.64 1.18 11.99
C THR A 237 38.84 0.45 13.07
N GLU A 238 39.35 0.58 14.32
CA GLU A 238 38.66 0.03 15.49
C GLU A 238 37.21 0.52 15.59
N SER A 239 36.94 1.78 15.26
CA SER A 239 35.60 2.37 15.26
C SER A 239 34.66 1.66 14.27
N ILE A 240 35.12 1.37 13.06
CA ILE A 240 34.31 0.64 12.06
C ILE A 240 34.04 -0.79 12.54
N GLU A 241 35.03 -1.47 13.09
CA GLU A 241 34.89 -2.81 13.64
C GLU A 241 33.88 -2.89 14.79
N GLU A 242 33.98 -1.95 15.73
CA GLU A 242 33.04 -1.88 16.86
C GLU A 242 31.60 -1.65 16.40
N ARG A 243 31.41 -0.73 15.44
CA ARG A 243 30.08 -0.44 14.89
C ARG A 243 29.51 -1.64 14.15
N LEU A 244 30.28 -2.33 13.33
CA LEU A 244 29.85 -3.55 12.65
C LEU A 244 29.49 -4.64 13.65
N ARG A 245 30.35 -4.89 14.65
CA ARG A 245 30.09 -5.87 15.71
C ARG A 245 28.81 -5.54 16.49
N TRP A 246 28.62 -4.26 16.81
CA TRP A 246 27.41 -3.82 17.49
C TRP A 246 26.15 -4.07 16.64
N MET A 247 26.20 -3.78 15.33
CA MET A 247 25.08 -4.02 14.41
C MET A 247 24.78 -5.52 14.28
N ASP A 248 25.80 -6.37 14.15
CA ASP A 248 25.63 -7.82 14.06
C ASP A 248 24.95 -8.38 15.34
N VAL A 249 25.34 -7.90 16.52
CA VAL A 249 24.68 -8.26 17.79
C VAL A 249 23.22 -7.82 17.80
N LYS A 250 22.94 -6.59 17.37
CA LYS A 250 21.55 -6.08 17.32
C LYS A 250 20.70 -6.81 16.32
N GLU A 251 21.21 -7.18 15.17
CA GLU A 251 20.50 -7.96 14.17
C GLU A 251 20.15 -9.37 14.72
N ALA A 252 21.10 -10.02 15.39
CA ALA A 252 20.87 -11.29 16.06
C ALA A 252 19.79 -11.17 17.16
N GLU A 253 19.82 -10.12 17.98
CA GLU A 253 18.78 -9.85 18.99
C GLU A 253 17.41 -9.62 18.35
N MET A 254 17.36 -8.94 17.19
CA MET A 254 16.11 -8.68 16.46
C MET A 254 15.54 -9.90 15.78
N ALA A 255 16.35 -10.90 15.43
CA ALA A 255 15.92 -12.15 14.85
C ALA A 255 15.19 -13.05 15.86
N LEU A 256 15.32 -12.80 17.17
CA LEU A 256 14.61 -13.53 18.19
C LEU A 256 13.11 -13.21 18.17
N PRO A 257 12.22 -14.20 18.34
CA PRO A 257 10.78 -13.97 18.37
C PRO A 257 10.40 -13.00 19.50
N ARG A 258 9.93 -11.80 19.15
CA ARG A 258 9.56 -10.75 20.14
C ARG A 258 8.18 -10.94 20.76
N ALA A 259 7.30 -11.68 20.11
CA ALA A 259 5.95 -11.94 20.60
C ALA A 259 5.47 -13.32 20.21
N GLN A 260 4.89 -14.04 21.20
CA GLN A 260 4.21 -15.33 20.95
C GLN A 260 2.97 -15.19 20.06
N PHE A 261 2.37 -13.99 20.03
CA PHE A 261 1.16 -13.69 19.28
C PHE A 261 1.36 -12.43 18.43
N PRO A 262 1.70 -12.56 17.16
CA PRO A 262 1.81 -11.43 16.27
C PRO A 262 0.44 -10.78 16.05
N ARG A 263 0.40 -9.45 15.91
CA ARG A 263 -0.81 -8.76 15.50
C ARG A 263 -1.09 -9.06 14.04
N VAL A 264 -2.23 -9.68 13.76
CA VAL A 264 -2.72 -9.86 12.40
C VAL A 264 -3.68 -8.72 12.02
N PRO A 265 -3.74 -8.31 10.76
CA PRO A 265 -4.73 -7.37 10.27
C PRO A 265 -6.16 -7.85 10.56
N HIS A 266 -7.05 -6.91 10.94
CA HIS A 266 -8.44 -7.23 11.24
C HIS A 266 -9.34 -6.02 10.96
N TYR A 267 -10.65 -6.27 10.83
CA TYR A 267 -11.62 -5.25 10.52
C TYR A 267 -11.84 -4.23 11.63
N CYS A 268 -12.14 -2.99 11.25
CA CYS A 268 -12.55 -1.95 12.18
C CYS A 268 -13.78 -2.37 13.00
N SER A 269 -13.92 -1.81 14.19
CA SER A 269 -15.13 -1.99 15.02
C SER A 269 -16.37 -1.47 14.28
N GLY A 270 -17.37 -2.32 14.10
CA GLY A 270 -18.60 -2.01 13.36
C GLY A 270 -18.48 -2.05 11.84
N CYS A 271 -17.34 -2.51 11.31
CA CYS A 271 -17.15 -2.69 9.88
C CYS A 271 -18.16 -3.71 9.31
N PRO A 272 -18.77 -3.45 8.13
CA PRO A 272 -19.66 -4.40 7.46
C PRO A 272 -19.00 -5.76 7.22
N HIS A 273 -17.70 -5.77 6.92
CA HIS A 273 -16.96 -6.99 6.62
C HIS A 273 -16.84 -7.97 7.79
N ASN A 274 -17.08 -7.53 9.03
CA ASN A 274 -17.22 -8.43 10.16
C ASN A 274 -18.35 -9.46 9.98
N THR A 275 -19.36 -9.12 9.20
CA THR A 275 -20.49 -9.99 8.86
C THR A 275 -20.40 -10.50 7.44
N SER A 276 -20.23 -9.62 6.45
CA SER A 276 -20.34 -9.91 5.03
C SER A 276 -19.33 -10.95 4.51
N THR A 277 -18.15 -11.09 5.13
CA THR A 277 -17.12 -12.06 4.70
C THR A 277 -17.29 -13.45 5.31
N LYS A 278 -18.28 -13.67 6.17
CA LYS A 278 -18.60 -15.02 6.66
C LYS A 278 -19.27 -15.81 5.57
N VAL A 279 -19.01 -17.12 5.54
CA VAL A 279 -19.66 -18.10 4.67
C VAL A 279 -20.23 -19.24 5.50
N PRO A 280 -21.24 -19.99 5.02
CA PRO A 280 -21.77 -21.15 5.70
C PRO A 280 -20.71 -22.25 5.84
N GLU A 281 -20.84 -23.06 6.87
CA GLU A 281 -19.97 -24.22 7.09
C GLU A 281 -19.92 -25.14 5.85
N GLY A 282 -18.72 -25.62 5.52
CA GLY A 282 -18.47 -26.44 4.33
C GLY A 282 -18.51 -25.66 3.01
N SER A 283 -18.56 -24.34 3.05
CA SER A 283 -18.45 -23.48 1.86
C SER A 283 -17.06 -22.89 1.74
N ARG A 284 -16.63 -22.62 0.52
CA ARG A 284 -15.37 -21.94 0.19
C ARG A 284 -15.66 -20.52 -0.36
N ALA A 285 -14.86 -19.56 0.05
CA ALA A 285 -14.87 -18.22 -0.53
C ALA A 285 -13.52 -17.85 -1.15
N LEU A 286 -13.57 -16.96 -2.13
CA LEU A 286 -12.42 -16.33 -2.75
C LEU A 286 -12.34 -14.86 -2.27
N ALA A 287 -11.14 -14.42 -1.91
CA ALA A 287 -10.92 -13.05 -1.48
C ALA A 287 -10.90 -12.09 -2.70
N GLY A 288 -11.34 -10.87 -2.47
CA GLY A 288 -11.13 -9.75 -3.39
C GLY A 288 -10.18 -8.72 -2.78
N ILE A 289 -9.72 -7.76 -3.56
CA ILE A 289 -8.83 -6.70 -3.11
C ILE A 289 -9.63 -5.51 -2.55
N GLY A 290 -9.30 -5.11 -1.34
CA GLY A 290 -9.96 -4.05 -0.56
C GLY A 290 -9.87 -4.37 0.93
N CYS A 291 -10.55 -3.63 1.81
CA CYS A 291 -10.56 -3.95 3.24
C CYS A 291 -11.02 -5.39 3.53
N HIS A 292 -11.88 -5.95 2.69
CA HIS A 292 -12.37 -7.34 2.82
C HIS A 292 -11.27 -8.39 2.57
N TYR A 293 -10.15 -8.04 1.94
CA TYR A 293 -8.98 -8.91 1.79
C TYR A 293 -8.44 -9.41 3.13
N MET A 294 -8.57 -8.61 4.21
CA MET A 294 -8.11 -9.02 5.54
C MET A 294 -8.74 -10.31 6.07
N VAL A 295 -9.81 -10.82 5.42
CA VAL A 295 -10.41 -12.13 5.73
C VAL A 295 -9.42 -13.28 5.56
N THR A 296 -8.42 -13.16 4.69
CA THR A 296 -7.39 -14.19 4.45
C THR A 296 -6.52 -14.47 5.66
N TRP A 297 -6.46 -13.53 6.63
CA TRP A 297 -5.79 -13.73 7.92
C TRP A 297 -6.74 -14.16 9.03
N MET A 298 -8.00 -14.48 8.69
CA MET A 298 -9.03 -14.91 9.63
C MET A 298 -9.47 -16.33 9.29
N ASP A 299 -9.84 -17.10 10.30
CA ASP A 299 -10.41 -18.42 10.12
C ASP A 299 -11.87 -18.33 9.61
N ARG A 300 -12.04 -18.20 8.29
CA ARG A 300 -13.33 -17.95 7.61
C ARG A 300 -13.46 -18.59 6.24
N ASP A 301 -12.78 -19.68 6.01
CA ASP A 301 -12.85 -20.49 4.77
C ASP A 301 -12.70 -19.63 3.50
N THR A 302 -11.83 -18.61 3.56
CA THR A 302 -11.57 -17.71 2.44
C THR A 302 -10.11 -17.79 2.06
N ASP A 303 -9.88 -18.32 0.86
CA ASP A 303 -8.54 -18.54 0.31
C ASP A 303 -8.36 -17.68 -0.93
N THR A 304 -7.18 -17.73 -1.50
CA THR A 304 -6.78 -17.20 -2.81
C THR A 304 -7.36 -15.82 -3.12
N PHE A 305 -6.66 -15.10 -3.95
CA PHE A 305 -7.07 -13.80 -4.45
C PHE A 305 -6.43 -13.56 -5.82
N THR A 306 -6.95 -12.59 -6.55
CA THR A 306 -6.37 -12.11 -7.79
C THR A 306 -6.39 -10.58 -7.81
N HIS A 307 -5.88 -9.96 -8.89
CA HIS A 307 -5.92 -8.51 -9.05
C HIS A 307 -7.36 -7.98 -9.13
N MET A 308 -7.52 -6.68 -8.86
CA MET A 308 -8.81 -5.99 -8.98
C MET A 308 -9.34 -6.09 -10.41
N GLY A 309 -10.58 -6.57 -10.55
CA GLY A 309 -11.24 -6.79 -11.83
C GLY A 309 -11.12 -8.21 -12.40
N GLY A 310 -10.30 -9.06 -11.77
CA GLY A 310 -10.19 -10.48 -12.10
C GLY A 310 -10.86 -11.40 -11.09
N GLU A 311 -11.53 -10.84 -10.06
CA GLU A 311 -12.15 -11.60 -9.00
C GLU A 311 -13.17 -12.61 -9.52
N GLY A 312 -13.02 -13.88 -9.15
CA GLY A 312 -13.86 -14.99 -9.57
C GLY A 312 -13.51 -15.59 -10.94
N VAL A 313 -12.73 -14.92 -11.79
CA VAL A 313 -12.31 -15.46 -13.10
C VAL A 313 -11.44 -16.70 -12.95
N THR A 314 -10.64 -16.76 -11.90
CA THR A 314 -9.84 -17.95 -11.57
C THR A 314 -10.70 -19.18 -11.32
N TRP A 315 -11.91 -19.01 -10.77
CA TRP A 315 -12.87 -20.11 -10.60
C TRP A 315 -13.39 -20.65 -11.93
N ALA A 316 -13.58 -19.79 -12.93
CA ALA A 316 -13.97 -20.24 -14.26
C ALA A 316 -12.97 -21.24 -14.86
N GLY A 317 -11.68 -21.06 -14.57
CA GLY A 317 -10.63 -22.01 -14.97
C GLY A 317 -10.52 -23.25 -14.07
N GLN A 318 -10.87 -23.14 -12.80
CA GLN A 318 -10.69 -24.21 -11.81
C GLN A 318 -11.88 -25.17 -11.72
N ALA A 319 -13.09 -24.68 -11.94
CA ALA A 319 -14.35 -25.40 -11.66
C ALA A 319 -14.42 -26.79 -12.31
N ALA A 320 -13.85 -26.97 -13.49
CA ALA A 320 -13.85 -28.24 -14.21
C ALA A 320 -12.86 -29.30 -13.63
N PHE A 321 -11.95 -28.87 -12.72
CA PHE A 321 -10.84 -29.71 -12.21
C PHE A 321 -10.92 -29.93 -10.69
N THR A 322 -12.07 -29.71 -10.07
CA THR A 322 -12.28 -29.85 -8.62
C THR A 322 -13.67 -30.39 -8.31
N ASP A 323 -13.78 -31.10 -7.20
CA ASP A 323 -15.06 -31.60 -6.66
C ASP A 323 -15.86 -30.49 -5.93
N THR A 324 -15.29 -29.30 -5.76
CA THR A 324 -15.96 -28.16 -5.15
C THR A 324 -17.11 -27.70 -6.06
N GLY A 325 -18.33 -27.89 -5.61
CA GLY A 325 -19.53 -27.61 -6.44
C GLY A 325 -19.88 -26.12 -6.58
N HIS A 326 -19.39 -25.25 -5.69
CA HIS A 326 -19.74 -23.84 -5.65
C HIS A 326 -18.72 -23.04 -4.84
N VAL A 327 -18.50 -21.77 -5.17
CA VAL A 327 -17.70 -20.82 -4.39
C VAL A 327 -18.39 -19.46 -4.21
N PHE A 328 -18.07 -18.77 -3.12
CA PHE A 328 -18.42 -17.37 -2.92
C PHE A 328 -17.26 -16.48 -3.32
N GLN A 329 -17.50 -15.39 -4.03
CA GLN A 329 -16.49 -14.39 -4.38
C GLN A 329 -16.79 -13.06 -3.71
N ASN A 330 -15.91 -12.59 -2.83
CA ASN A 330 -15.99 -11.24 -2.26
C ASN A 330 -15.53 -10.21 -3.28
N LEU A 331 -16.34 -9.19 -3.55
CA LEU A 331 -16.08 -8.12 -4.51
C LEU A 331 -16.47 -6.77 -3.93
N GLY A 332 -15.56 -5.82 -3.86
CA GLY A 332 -15.83 -4.46 -3.40
C GLY A 332 -16.60 -3.64 -4.44
N ASP A 333 -17.38 -2.67 -3.97
CA ASP A 333 -18.18 -1.76 -4.82
C ASP A 333 -17.30 -0.90 -5.76
N GLY A 334 -16.16 -0.43 -5.30
CA GLY A 334 -15.20 0.29 -6.14
C GLY A 334 -14.64 -0.58 -7.26
N THR A 335 -14.23 -1.81 -6.96
CA THR A 335 -13.76 -2.77 -7.96
C THR A 335 -14.87 -3.15 -8.94
N TYR A 336 -16.07 -3.40 -8.43
CA TYR A 336 -17.24 -3.67 -9.27
C TYR A 336 -17.43 -2.58 -10.32
N PHE A 337 -17.37 -1.32 -9.90
CA PHE A 337 -17.56 -0.17 -10.78
C PHE A 337 -16.49 -0.09 -11.89
N HIS A 338 -15.19 -0.18 -11.55
CA HIS A 338 -14.17 0.05 -12.56
C HIS A 338 -13.92 -1.16 -13.49
N SER A 339 -14.09 -2.41 -13.01
CA SER A 339 -13.74 -3.59 -13.82
C SER A 339 -14.37 -4.93 -13.36
N GLY A 340 -14.81 -5.04 -12.10
CA GLY A 340 -15.33 -6.30 -11.55
C GLY A 340 -16.60 -6.79 -12.23
N SER A 341 -17.40 -5.91 -12.84
CA SER A 341 -18.56 -6.28 -13.67
C SER A 341 -18.16 -7.15 -14.87
N LEU A 342 -16.96 -6.94 -15.44
CA LEU A 342 -16.45 -7.77 -16.53
C LEU A 342 -16.07 -9.19 -16.05
N ALA A 343 -15.56 -9.32 -14.83
CA ALA A 343 -15.30 -10.63 -14.23
C ALA A 343 -16.60 -11.43 -14.00
N ILE A 344 -17.67 -10.75 -13.57
CA ILE A 344 -18.99 -11.38 -13.43
C ILE A 344 -19.50 -11.83 -14.80
N ARG A 345 -19.38 -11.01 -15.82
CA ARG A 345 -19.75 -11.36 -17.22
C ARG A 345 -19.00 -12.60 -17.69
N GLN A 346 -17.69 -12.71 -17.39
CA GLN A 346 -16.89 -13.89 -17.72
C GLN A 346 -17.39 -15.14 -16.98
N ALA A 347 -17.75 -15.04 -15.71
CA ALA A 347 -18.28 -16.16 -14.94
C ALA A 347 -19.62 -16.65 -15.49
N ILE A 348 -20.51 -15.73 -15.92
CA ILE A 348 -21.78 -16.03 -16.59
C ILE A 348 -21.50 -16.77 -17.90
N ALA A 349 -20.60 -16.26 -18.74
CA ALA A 349 -20.25 -16.88 -20.00
C ALA A 349 -19.64 -18.28 -19.83
N ALA A 350 -18.89 -18.51 -18.75
CA ALA A 350 -18.32 -19.81 -18.42
C ALA A 350 -19.32 -20.79 -17.79
N GLY A 351 -20.52 -20.34 -17.40
CA GLY A 351 -21.57 -21.17 -16.82
C GLY A 351 -21.21 -21.80 -15.45
N VAL A 352 -20.27 -21.21 -14.71
CA VAL A 352 -19.78 -21.76 -13.44
C VAL A 352 -20.69 -21.42 -12.26
N ASN A 353 -20.77 -22.33 -11.27
CA ASN A 353 -21.54 -22.09 -10.06
C ASN A 353 -20.74 -21.20 -9.10
N ILE A 354 -21.13 -19.93 -9.02
CA ILE A 354 -20.48 -18.92 -8.20
C ILE A 354 -21.48 -17.89 -7.70
N THR A 355 -21.34 -17.49 -6.44
CA THR A 355 -22.08 -16.33 -5.91
C THR A 355 -21.12 -15.16 -5.70
N TYR A 356 -21.28 -14.10 -6.47
CA TYR A 356 -20.58 -12.85 -6.19
C TYR A 356 -21.26 -12.10 -5.06
N LYS A 357 -20.49 -11.82 -4.02
CA LYS A 357 -20.90 -10.98 -2.90
C LYS A 357 -20.41 -9.56 -3.18
N ILE A 358 -21.25 -8.72 -3.73
CA ILE A 358 -20.95 -7.30 -3.97
C ILE A 358 -21.07 -6.58 -2.63
N LEU A 359 -19.92 -6.20 -2.06
CA LEU A 359 -19.81 -5.60 -0.73
C LEU A 359 -19.92 -4.08 -0.83
N TYR A 360 -21.18 -3.62 -0.97
CA TYR A 360 -21.50 -2.21 -1.15
C TYR A 360 -21.38 -1.44 0.17
N ASN A 361 -20.29 -0.66 0.31
CA ASN A 361 -20.05 0.10 1.53
C ASN A 361 -19.95 1.63 1.33
N ASP A 362 -20.24 2.09 0.12
CA ASP A 362 -20.34 3.50 -0.27
C ASP A 362 -19.04 4.30 0.01
N ALA A 363 -17.88 3.63 -0.12
CA ALA A 363 -16.58 4.26 0.02
C ALA A 363 -15.42 3.38 -0.46
N VAL A 364 -14.40 3.97 -1.06
CA VAL A 364 -13.08 3.35 -1.23
C VAL A 364 -12.37 3.44 0.12
N ALA A 365 -12.68 2.49 1.00
CA ALA A 365 -12.38 2.59 2.42
C ALA A 365 -10.88 2.44 2.76
N MET A 366 -10.15 1.57 2.04
CA MET A 366 -8.75 1.24 2.33
C MET A 366 -7.82 2.43 2.14
N THR A 367 -8.07 3.23 1.13
CA THR A 367 -7.23 4.39 0.77
C THR A 367 -7.65 5.70 1.42
N GLY A 368 -8.53 5.67 2.42
CA GLY A 368 -8.89 6.84 3.21
C GLY A 368 -10.37 7.23 3.17
N GLY A 369 -11.23 6.46 2.53
CA GLY A 369 -12.68 6.68 2.50
C GLY A 369 -13.10 7.73 1.49
N GLN A 370 -12.49 7.73 0.31
CA GLN A 370 -12.92 8.52 -0.84
C GLN A 370 -14.27 7.97 -1.36
N PRO A 371 -15.10 8.81 -2.01
CA PRO A 371 -16.23 8.32 -2.79
C PRO A 371 -15.72 7.41 -3.92
N VAL A 372 -16.55 6.48 -4.34
CA VAL A 372 -16.30 5.68 -5.55
C VAL A 372 -16.44 6.62 -6.76
N ASP A 373 -15.47 6.60 -7.68
CA ASP A 373 -15.57 7.33 -8.94
C ASP A 373 -16.72 6.74 -9.76
N GLY A 374 -17.68 7.58 -10.14
CA GLY A 374 -18.90 7.11 -10.77
C GLY A 374 -19.81 6.37 -9.79
N THR A 375 -20.85 7.02 -9.35
CA THR A 375 -21.78 6.48 -8.35
C THR A 375 -22.79 5.55 -8.99
N LEU A 376 -22.57 4.23 -8.90
CA LEU A 376 -23.64 3.26 -9.10
C LEU A 376 -24.41 3.07 -7.80
N THR A 377 -25.72 3.25 -7.86
CA THR A 377 -26.61 2.94 -6.73
C THR A 377 -26.91 1.44 -6.68
N VAL A 378 -27.33 0.95 -5.52
CA VAL A 378 -27.70 -0.48 -5.36
C VAL A 378 -28.78 -0.94 -6.37
N PRO A 379 -29.86 -0.15 -6.66
CA PRO A 379 -30.79 -0.50 -7.72
C PRO A 379 -30.14 -0.60 -9.10
N GLN A 380 -29.25 0.33 -9.46
CA GLN A 380 -28.56 0.30 -10.76
C GLN A 380 -27.70 -0.96 -10.91
N ILE A 381 -26.99 -1.36 -9.84
CA ILE A 381 -26.23 -2.62 -9.83
C ILE A 381 -27.15 -3.81 -10.07
N ALA A 382 -28.31 -3.86 -9.41
CA ALA A 382 -29.28 -4.95 -9.60
C ALA A 382 -29.80 -5.00 -11.05
N HIS A 383 -30.14 -3.86 -11.64
CA HIS A 383 -30.57 -3.78 -13.04
C HIS A 383 -29.45 -4.18 -14.01
N GLN A 384 -28.22 -3.74 -13.77
CA GLN A 384 -27.08 -4.12 -14.60
C GLN A 384 -26.85 -5.63 -14.56
N MET A 385 -26.85 -6.24 -13.38
CA MET A 385 -26.66 -7.69 -13.25
C MET A 385 -27.83 -8.47 -13.89
N ARG A 386 -29.03 -7.96 -13.80
CA ARG A 386 -30.17 -8.56 -14.50
C ARG A 386 -30.00 -8.50 -16.03
N ALA A 387 -29.54 -7.36 -16.56
CA ALA A 387 -29.26 -7.20 -17.99
C ALA A 387 -28.12 -8.09 -18.49
N GLU A 388 -27.15 -8.42 -17.63
CA GLU A 388 -26.07 -9.39 -17.92
C GLU A 388 -26.57 -10.86 -17.91
N GLY A 389 -27.82 -11.12 -17.53
CA GLY A 389 -28.42 -12.47 -17.54
C GLY A 389 -28.38 -13.19 -16.19
N VAL A 390 -28.07 -12.51 -15.09
CA VAL A 390 -28.20 -13.12 -13.76
C VAL A 390 -29.65 -13.25 -13.34
N HIS A 391 -30.09 -14.47 -13.02
CA HIS A 391 -31.48 -14.76 -12.63
C HIS A 391 -31.74 -14.65 -11.12
N THR A 392 -30.72 -14.86 -10.29
CA THR A 392 -30.84 -14.81 -8.82
C THR A 392 -30.04 -13.64 -8.24
N ILE A 393 -30.77 -12.64 -7.77
CA ILE A 393 -30.18 -11.43 -7.16
C ILE A 393 -30.84 -11.20 -5.80
N VAL A 394 -30.02 -11.11 -4.76
CA VAL A 394 -30.47 -10.92 -3.38
C VAL A 394 -29.81 -9.68 -2.79
N LEU A 395 -30.59 -8.84 -2.12
CA LEU A 395 -30.12 -7.68 -1.37
C LEU A 395 -30.19 -7.94 0.14
N LEU A 396 -29.05 -7.82 0.82
CA LEU A 396 -28.99 -7.79 2.28
C LEU A 396 -28.55 -6.39 2.75
N SER A 397 -29.26 -5.84 3.73
CA SER A 397 -28.95 -4.51 4.28
C SER A 397 -29.07 -4.47 5.80
N ASP A 398 -28.34 -3.53 6.44
CA ASP A 398 -28.52 -3.22 7.87
C ASP A 398 -29.75 -2.32 8.13
N ASP A 399 -30.34 -1.77 7.06
CA ASP A 399 -31.59 -1.02 7.07
C ASP A 399 -32.47 -1.45 5.88
N ILE A 400 -33.01 -2.65 5.97
CA ILE A 400 -33.81 -3.22 4.88
C ILE A 400 -35.14 -2.48 4.65
N GLN A 401 -35.66 -1.77 5.67
CA GLN A 401 -36.91 -1.01 5.51
C GLN A 401 -36.75 0.16 4.54
N LYS A 402 -35.59 0.80 4.55
CA LYS A 402 -35.20 1.81 3.54
C LYS A 402 -35.39 1.30 2.12
N TRP A 403 -35.02 0.05 1.87
CA TRP A 403 -35.06 -0.54 0.54
C TRP A 403 -36.44 -1.11 0.20
N LYS A 404 -37.17 -1.65 1.19
CA LYS A 404 -38.56 -2.09 1.00
C LYS A 404 -39.47 -0.95 0.56
N SER A 405 -39.29 0.25 1.08
CA SER A 405 -40.02 1.45 0.65
C SER A 405 -39.70 1.90 -0.79
N ARG A 406 -38.54 1.51 -1.29
CA ARG A 406 -38.03 1.84 -2.64
C ARG A 406 -38.01 0.61 -3.57
N ARG A 407 -38.86 -0.39 -3.31
CA ARG A 407 -38.89 -1.63 -4.07
C ARG A 407 -39.05 -1.41 -5.57
N HIS A 408 -39.80 -0.39 -5.97
CA HIS A 408 -40.09 -0.05 -7.36
C HIS A 408 -38.84 0.37 -8.16
N GLU A 409 -37.73 0.67 -7.49
CA GLU A 409 -36.48 1.00 -8.13
C GLU A 409 -35.64 -0.23 -8.53
N PHE A 410 -36.10 -1.43 -8.20
CA PHE A 410 -35.37 -2.68 -8.45
C PHE A 410 -36.10 -3.55 -9.47
N PRO A 411 -35.39 -4.50 -10.13
CA PRO A 411 -36.06 -5.58 -10.83
C PRO A 411 -37.08 -6.30 -9.90
N SER A 412 -38.20 -6.72 -10.44
CA SER A 412 -39.35 -7.22 -9.66
C SER A 412 -39.07 -8.47 -8.83
N ASP A 413 -38.07 -9.24 -9.22
CA ASP A 413 -37.69 -10.53 -8.64
C ASP A 413 -36.48 -10.49 -7.70
N VAL A 414 -35.95 -9.30 -7.38
CA VAL A 414 -34.87 -9.17 -6.37
C VAL A 414 -35.44 -9.47 -4.99
N GLU A 415 -34.79 -10.35 -4.25
CA GLU A 415 -35.14 -10.68 -2.87
C GLU A 415 -34.50 -9.73 -1.86
N PHE A 416 -35.24 -9.35 -0.81
CA PHE A 416 -34.83 -8.38 0.19
C PHE A 416 -34.80 -9.00 1.58
N HIS A 417 -33.60 -9.04 2.20
CA HIS A 417 -33.36 -9.66 3.50
C HIS A 417 -32.62 -8.73 4.47
N ASP A 418 -32.85 -8.91 5.77
CA ASP A 418 -32.04 -8.30 6.80
C ASP A 418 -30.64 -8.92 6.79
N ARG A 419 -29.62 -8.12 7.05
CA ARG A 419 -28.23 -8.61 7.15
C ARG A 419 -28.05 -9.78 8.11
N ALA A 420 -28.95 -9.96 9.07
CA ALA A 420 -28.92 -11.06 10.03
C ALA A 420 -29.20 -12.41 9.39
N GLU A 421 -29.85 -12.42 8.26
CA GLU A 421 -30.23 -13.62 7.50
C GLU A 421 -29.12 -14.09 6.56
N LEU A 422 -27.94 -13.45 6.58
CA LEU A 422 -26.84 -13.73 5.66
C LEU A 422 -26.52 -15.22 5.53
N ASP A 423 -26.46 -15.95 6.66
CA ASP A 423 -26.09 -17.37 6.63
C ASP A 423 -27.15 -18.20 5.89
N ALA A 424 -28.43 -18.03 6.23
CA ALA A 424 -29.55 -18.74 5.58
C ALA A 424 -29.63 -18.43 4.09
N VAL A 425 -29.47 -17.14 3.70
CA VAL A 425 -29.46 -16.73 2.29
C VAL A 425 -28.28 -17.36 1.54
N GLN A 426 -27.11 -17.38 2.11
CA GLN A 426 -25.95 -18.02 1.47
C GLN A 426 -26.11 -19.54 1.35
N GLN A 427 -26.76 -20.22 2.31
CA GLN A 427 -27.09 -21.64 2.19
C GLN A 427 -28.01 -21.93 1.00
N GLN A 428 -28.94 -21.04 0.70
CA GLN A 428 -29.78 -21.13 -0.50
C GLN A 428 -28.98 -20.84 -1.77
N LEU A 429 -28.20 -19.74 -1.79
CA LEU A 429 -27.44 -19.32 -2.96
C LEU A 429 -26.39 -20.35 -3.42
N ARG A 430 -25.78 -21.10 -2.50
CA ARG A 430 -24.82 -22.15 -2.87
C ARG A 430 -25.43 -23.32 -3.66
N THR A 431 -26.76 -23.45 -3.67
CA THR A 431 -27.45 -24.49 -4.44
C THR A 431 -27.89 -24.02 -5.82
N VAL A 432 -27.80 -22.71 -6.09
CA VAL A 432 -28.15 -22.10 -7.38
C VAL A 432 -27.14 -22.53 -8.45
N LYS A 433 -27.65 -22.98 -9.60
CA LYS A 433 -26.80 -23.28 -10.74
C LYS A 433 -26.44 -22.00 -11.51
N GLY A 434 -25.18 -21.93 -11.95
CA GLY A 434 -24.66 -20.75 -12.63
C GLY A 434 -24.25 -19.64 -11.66
N THR A 435 -24.25 -18.40 -12.18
CA THR A 435 -23.81 -17.22 -11.43
C THR A 435 -24.98 -16.56 -10.71
N SER A 436 -24.84 -16.32 -9.40
CA SER A 436 -25.81 -15.56 -8.59
C SER A 436 -25.15 -14.35 -7.93
N ILE A 437 -25.96 -13.35 -7.57
CA ILE A 437 -25.48 -12.10 -6.96
C ILE A 437 -26.11 -11.90 -5.58
N LEU A 438 -25.26 -11.62 -4.61
CA LEU A 438 -25.62 -11.16 -3.28
C LEU A 438 -25.08 -9.74 -3.08
N ILE A 439 -25.93 -8.74 -3.05
CA ILE A 439 -25.53 -7.36 -2.73
C ILE A 439 -25.64 -7.18 -1.22
N PHE A 440 -24.49 -6.96 -0.56
CA PHE A 440 -24.45 -6.71 0.87
C PHE A 440 -24.24 -5.21 1.10
N GLU A 441 -25.30 -4.49 1.44
CA GLU A 441 -25.29 -3.04 1.62
C GLU A 441 -25.16 -2.66 3.09
N GLN A 442 -24.09 -1.97 3.41
CA GLN A 442 -23.89 -1.30 4.70
C GLN A 442 -22.74 -0.32 4.62
N THR A 443 -22.97 0.95 4.89
CA THR A 443 -21.92 2.00 4.87
C THR A 443 -20.71 1.65 5.74
N CYS A 444 -19.51 1.93 5.23
CA CYS A 444 -18.25 1.79 5.95
C CYS A 444 -18.30 2.45 7.34
N ALA A 445 -17.87 1.75 8.37
CA ALA A 445 -17.95 2.25 9.75
C ALA A 445 -17.12 3.52 10.00
N THR A 446 -15.99 3.65 9.33
CA THR A 446 -15.12 4.84 9.42
C THR A 446 -15.76 6.03 8.73
N GLU A 447 -16.31 5.82 7.54
CA GLU A 447 -17.03 6.88 6.82
C GLU A 447 -18.32 7.28 7.53
N LYS A 448 -19.06 6.35 8.08
CA LYS A 448 -20.24 6.62 8.92
C LYS A 448 -19.89 7.53 10.13
N ARG A 449 -18.70 7.33 10.74
CA ARG A 449 -18.20 8.21 11.81
C ARG A 449 -17.82 9.59 11.30
N ARG A 450 -17.16 9.69 10.14
CA ARG A 450 -16.79 10.98 9.53
C ARG A 450 -18.04 11.79 9.17
N ARG A 451 -19.04 11.15 8.57
CA ARG A 451 -20.31 11.79 8.20
C ARG A 451 -21.05 12.30 9.44
N ARG A 452 -21.02 11.58 10.56
CA ARG A 452 -21.57 12.05 11.85
C ARG A 452 -20.81 13.27 12.38
N LYS A 453 -19.48 13.20 12.42
CA LYS A 453 -18.66 14.35 12.84
C LYS A 453 -18.90 15.62 12.02
N ARG A 454 -19.26 15.47 10.75
CA ARG A 454 -19.57 16.55 9.82
C ARG A 454 -21.06 16.94 9.81
N GLY A 455 -21.87 16.38 10.70
CA GLY A 455 -23.31 16.66 10.76
C GLY A 455 -24.15 16.10 9.62
N LYS A 456 -23.54 15.29 8.72
CA LYS A 456 -24.24 14.71 7.56
C LYS A 456 -25.10 13.50 7.91
N ILE A 457 -24.92 12.88 9.06
CA ILE A 457 -25.71 11.76 9.59
C ILE A 457 -26.01 12.02 11.05
N VAL A 458 -27.26 11.87 11.45
CA VAL A 458 -27.70 12.03 12.84
C VAL A 458 -27.12 10.91 13.72
N ASP A 459 -26.70 11.25 14.92
CA ASP A 459 -26.26 10.28 15.92
C ASP A 459 -27.45 9.39 16.36
N PRO A 460 -27.26 8.07 16.50
CA PRO A 460 -28.33 7.20 16.95
C PRO A 460 -28.78 7.57 18.37
N ALA A 461 -30.09 7.66 18.57
CA ALA A 461 -30.68 7.97 19.85
C ALA A 461 -30.40 6.91 20.92
N LYS A 462 -30.20 5.65 20.48
CA LYS A 462 -29.89 4.52 21.37
C LYS A 462 -28.39 4.22 21.34
N ARG A 463 -27.82 4.00 22.52
CA ARG A 463 -26.43 3.55 22.72
C ARG A 463 -26.41 2.28 23.54
N THR A 464 -25.44 1.42 23.30
CA THR A 464 -25.22 0.23 24.13
C THR A 464 -24.08 0.51 25.09
N MET A 465 -24.32 0.26 26.35
CA MET A 465 -23.33 0.37 27.43
C MET A 465 -23.10 -0.99 28.07
N ILE A 466 -21.83 -1.35 28.28
CA ILE A 466 -21.46 -2.59 28.95
C ILE A 466 -21.32 -2.29 30.44
N ASN A 467 -22.12 -2.98 31.26
CA ASN A 467 -21.97 -2.93 32.70
C ASN A 467 -20.76 -3.76 33.14
N SER A 468 -19.70 -3.09 33.56
CA SER A 468 -18.45 -3.75 33.95
C SER A 468 -18.57 -4.63 35.20
N LEU A 469 -19.61 -4.42 36.03
CA LEU A 469 -19.87 -5.23 37.22
C LEU A 469 -20.51 -6.58 36.91
N VAL A 470 -21.11 -6.70 35.70
CA VAL A 470 -21.81 -7.92 35.25
C VAL A 470 -21.03 -8.61 34.12
N CYS A 471 -20.06 -7.93 33.55
CA CYS A 471 -19.32 -8.43 32.41
C CYS A 471 -18.22 -9.43 32.84
N GLU A 472 -18.39 -10.70 32.52
CA GLU A 472 -17.43 -11.79 32.80
C GLU A 472 -16.23 -11.82 31.85
N ALA A 473 -16.14 -10.87 30.93
CA ALA A 473 -15.08 -10.78 29.91
C ALA A 473 -14.84 -12.07 29.11
N ALA A 474 -15.89 -12.85 28.86
CA ALA A 474 -15.79 -14.13 28.16
C ALA A 474 -15.11 -13.99 26.81
N VAL A 475 -14.15 -14.84 26.51
CA VAL A 475 -13.38 -14.84 25.25
C VAL A 475 -14.30 -14.95 24.02
N THR A 476 -15.43 -15.62 24.15
CA THR A 476 -16.48 -15.74 23.12
C THR A 476 -17.08 -14.40 22.69
N VAL A 477 -17.08 -13.37 23.55
CA VAL A 477 -17.55 -12.03 23.21
C VAL A 477 -16.67 -11.38 22.14
N VAL A 478 -15.35 -11.48 22.30
CA VAL A 478 -14.38 -10.95 21.33
C VAL A 478 -14.49 -11.68 20.00
N ARG A 479 -14.60 -13.00 20.01
CA ARG A 479 -14.79 -13.83 18.80
C ARG A 479 -16.10 -13.52 18.07
N ARG A 480 -17.23 -13.45 18.78
CA ARG A 480 -18.54 -13.19 18.17
C ARG A 480 -18.78 -11.76 17.75
N ALA A 481 -18.25 -10.79 18.51
CA ALA A 481 -18.39 -9.38 18.18
C ALA A 481 -17.41 -8.93 17.10
N SER A 482 -16.33 -9.68 16.84
CA SER A 482 -15.20 -9.26 16.00
C SER A 482 -14.74 -7.82 16.31
N ALA A 483 -14.81 -7.46 17.60
CA ALA A 483 -14.59 -6.10 18.07
C ALA A 483 -13.19 -6.00 18.65
N CYS A 484 -12.27 -5.46 17.87
CA CYS A 484 -10.90 -5.21 18.30
C CYS A 484 -10.72 -4.17 19.42
N ARG A 485 -11.80 -3.57 19.90
CA ARG A 485 -11.76 -2.51 20.91
C ARG A 485 -12.40 -2.86 22.27
N TYR A 486 -12.58 -4.11 22.57
CA TYR A 486 -12.83 -4.53 23.94
C TYR A 486 -11.50 -4.58 24.69
N CYS A 487 -11.21 -3.53 25.46
CA CYS A 487 -10.06 -3.54 26.36
C CYS A 487 -10.42 -4.31 27.63
N ARG A 488 -9.58 -5.27 28.02
CA ARG A 488 -9.63 -5.79 29.38
C ARG A 488 -9.14 -4.71 30.34
N ARG A 489 -10.03 -4.22 31.19
CA ARG A 489 -9.61 -3.50 32.38
C ARG A 489 -8.97 -4.53 33.33
N LYS A 490 -7.82 -4.24 33.91
CA LYS A 490 -7.26 -5.00 35.04
C LYS A 490 -7.80 -4.36 36.33
N PRO A 491 -8.85 -4.87 36.95
CA PRO A 491 -9.14 -4.56 38.34
C PRO A 491 -8.17 -5.36 39.22
N SER A 492 -8.08 -5.01 40.47
CA SER A 492 -7.14 -5.63 41.42
C SER A 492 -7.34 -7.14 41.64
N SER A 493 -8.42 -7.75 41.16
CA SER A 493 -8.68 -9.20 41.30
C SER A 493 -9.38 -9.87 40.10
N ASP A 494 -10.20 -9.17 39.29
CA ASP A 494 -10.93 -9.78 38.19
C ASP A 494 -10.87 -8.94 36.88
N ALA A 495 -10.78 -9.62 35.70
CA ALA A 495 -10.74 -8.95 34.42
C ALA A 495 -12.15 -8.77 33.83
N SER A 496 -12.61 -7.52 33.71
CA SER A 496 -13.82 -7.18 32.98
C SER A 496 -13.53 -6.53 31.62
N ALA A 497 -14.40 -6.76 30.64
CA ALA A 497 -14.30 -6.13 29.33
C ALA A 497 -15.13 -4.84 29.30
N THR A 498 -14.52 -3.73 28.91
CA THR A 498 -15.22 -2.45 28.73
C THR A 498 -15.08 -1.95 27.30
N SER A 499 -16.13 -1.39 26.74
CA SER A 499 -16.04 -0.66 25.48
C SER A 499 -15.53 0.76 25.75
N THR A 500 -14.34 1.06 25.24
CA THR A 500 -13.70 2.37 25.40
C THR A 500 -14.09 3.37 24.31
N SER A 501 -14.88 2.93 23.29
CA SER A 501 -15.24 3.76 22.16
C SER A 501 -16.75 3.92 22.00
N PRO A 502 -17.25 5.12 21.78
CA PRO A 502 -18.65 5.34 21.40
C PRO A 502 -19.10 4.51 20.20
N THR A 503 -18.15 4.08 19.36
CA THR A 503 -18.42 3.28 18.17
C THR A 503 -18.75 1.83 18.47
N ALA A 504 -18.04 1.20 19.40
CA ALA A 504 -18.32 -0.19 19.80
C ALA A 504 -19.70 -0.31 20.48
N THR A 505 -20.12 0.73 21.17
CA THR A 505 -21.44 0.78 21.81
C THR A 505 -22.60 1.05 20.86
N ARG A 506 -22.32 1.42 19.60
CA ARG A 506 -23.33 1.78 18.61
C ARG A 506 -23.56 0.70 17.54
N THR A 507 -22.84 -0.41 17.59
CA THR A 507 -22.88 -1.45 16.54
C THR A 507 -23.74 -2.65 16.93
N SER A 508 -24.50 -3.19 15.97
CA SER A 508 -25.34 -4.36 16.20
C SER A 508 -24.62 -5.61 16.71
N PRO A 509 -23.38 -5.94 16.27
CA PRO A 509 -22.65 -7.08 16.82
C PRO A 509 -22.37 -6.98 18.32
N ALA A 510 -22.03 -5.79 18.81
CA ALA A 510 -21.80 -5.57 20.23
C ALA A 510 -23.07 -5.82 21.07
N ARG A 511 -24.24 -5.48 20.54
CA ARG A 511 -25.54 -5.74 21.22
C ARG A 511 -25.85 -7.22 21.37
N ARG A 512 -25.45 -8.06 20.40
CA ARG A 512 -25.67 -9.51 20.43
C ARG A 512 -24.68 -10.27 21.28
N ALA A 513 -23.49 -9.70 21.49
CA ALA A 513 -22.40 -10.38 22.18
C ALA A 513 -22.56 -10.47 23.69
N SER A 514 -23.38 -9.62 24.32
CA SER A 514 -23.47 -9.51 25.77
C SER A 514 -24.89 -9.12 26.22
N ALA A 515 -25.84 -10.04 26.01
CA ALA A 515 -27.25 -9.80 26.33
C ALA A 515 -27.51 -9.55 27.84
N ARG A 516 -26.66 -10.11 28.73
CA ARG A 516 -26.78 -9.93 30.18
C ARG A 516 -26.02 -8.71 30.70
N ALA A 517 -24.96 -8.29 30.06
CA ALA A 517 -24.08 -7.21 30.47
C ALA A 517 -24.34 -5.87 29.76
N SER A 518 -25.19 -5.86 28.74
CA SER A 518 -25.48 -4.68 27.91
C SER A 518 -26.96 -4.29 27.99
N SER A 519 -27.22 -3.04 28.32
CA SER A 519 -28.56 -2.47 28.33
C SER A 519 -28.67 -1.31 27.35
N PRO A 520 -29.68 -1.30 26.43
CA PRO A 520 -29.92 -0.14 25.60
C PRO A 520 -30.46 1.03 26.42
N CYS A 521 -29.86 2.21 26.29
CA CYS A 521 -30.35 3.43 26.93
C CYS A 521 -30.62 4.53 25.89
N THR A 522 -31.55 5.41 26.17
CA THR A 522 -31.80 6.59 25.33
C THR A 522 -30.79 7.71 25.68
N ALA A 523 -30.54 8.62 24.74
CA ALA A 523 -29.62 9.75 24.94
C ALA A 523 -30.00 10.60 26.17
N ALA A 524 -31.30 10.77 26.46
CA ALA A 524 -31.80 11.52 27.58
C ALA A 524 -31.52 10.85 28.96
N SER A 525 -31.60 9.51 29.04
CA SER A 525 -31.28 8.76 30.27
C SER A 525 -29.76 8.72 30.52
N CYS A 526 -28.94 8.66 29.50
CA CYS A 526 -27.49 8.75 29.67
C CYS A 526 -27.03 10.13 30.17
N ALA A 527 -27.66 11.21 29.69
CA ALA A 527 -27.35 12.58 30.16
C ALA A 527 -27.70 12.80 31.63
N ARG A 528 -28.81 12.22 32.13
CA ARG A 528 -29.19 12.28 33.57
C ARG A 528 -28.26 11.47 34.44
N ALA A 529 -27.84 10.28 34.01
CA ALA A 529 -26.91 9.46 34.77
C ALA A 529 -25.50 10.11 34.87
N ALA A 530 -25.06 10.84 33.87
CA ALA A 530 -23.80 11.59 33.90
C ALA A 530 -23.81 12.78 34.86
N ARG A 531 -24.98 13.42 35.08
CA ARG A 531 -25.15 14.54 36.07
C ARG A 531 -25.23 14.07 37.50
N ALA A 532 -25.60 12.82 37.77
CA ALA A 532 -25.83 12.32 39.13
C ALA A 532 -24.55 11.76 39.82
N ARG A 533 -23.39 11.74 39.16
CA ARG A 533 -22.14 11.23 39.74
C ARG A 533 -20.95 12.10 39.37
N LEU A 534 -20.77 13.18 40.13
CA LEU A 534 -19.48 13.82 40.33
C LEU A 534 -19.27 13.99 41.84
N PRO A 535 -18.52 13.12 42.53
CA PRO A 535 -17.78 13.56 43.69
C PRO A 535 -16.60 14.38 43.14
N ALA A 536 -16.38 15.55 43.75
CA ALA A 536 -15.25 16.42 43.44
C ALA A 536 -13.93 15.67 43.61
N CYS A 537 -13.25 15.44 42.53
CA CYS A 537 -11.84 15.02 42.54
C CYS A 537 -10.99 16.28 42.42
N SER A 538 -10.61 16.79 43.61
CA SER A 538 -9.56 17.78 43.74
C SER A 538 -8.21 17.08 43.49
N THR A 539 -7.68 17.16 42.29
CA THR A 539 -6.24 17.00 42.09
C THR A 539 -5.83 17.80 40.87
N THR A 540 -5.06 18.79 41.15
CA THR A 540 -4.44 19.79 40.29
C THR A 540 -3.71 19.17 39.08
N CYS A 541 -4.33 19.25 37.93
CA CYS A 541 -3.64 19.11 36.68
C CYS A 541 -3.17 20.50 36.23
N ARG A 542 -1.91 20.84 36.52
CA ARG A 542 -1.28 22.06 36.03
C ARG A 542 -1.23 22.04 34.52
N ARG A 543 -2.01 22.89 33.86
CA ARG A 543 -1.78 23.28 32.47
C ARG A 543 -0.47 24.06 32.37
N ARG A 544 0.44 23.64 31.51
CA ARG A 544 1.55 24.50 31.09
C ARG A 544 0.95 25.69 30.33
N PRO A 545 1.40 26.93 30.59
CA PRO A 545 0.97 28.08 29.81
C PRO A 545 1.60 28.02 28.43
N SER A 546 0.81 28.23 27.38
CA SER A 546 1.24 28.50 26.02
C SER A 546 1.94 29.85 25.96
N ALA A 547 3.14 29.91 25.43
CA ALA A 547 3.88 31.14 25.19
C ALA A 547 3.11 32.07 24.20
N PRO A 548 3.12 33.39 24.39
CA PRO A 548 2.46 34.30 23.50
C PRO A 548 3.23 34.46 22.19
N ILE A 549 2.52 34.39 21.06
CA ILE A 549 3.01 34.72 19.74
C ILE A 549 3.16 36.24 19.66
N SER A 550 4.41 36.73 19.60
CA SER A 550 4.71 38.14 19.33
C SER A 550 4.39 38.45 17.86
N ARG A 551 3.42 39.34 17.64
CA ARG A 551 3.23 40.04 16.36
C ARG A 551 4.23 41.18 16.25
N SER A 552 5.09 41.15 15.25
CA SER A 552 5.88 42.31 14.85
C SER A 552 5.03 43.19 13.89
N PRO A 553 5.05 44.52 14.05
CA PRO A 553 4.32 45.41 13.14
C PRO A 553 5.11 45.62 11.84
N GLY A 554 4.34 45.66 10.73
CA GLY A 554 4.89 45.97 9.42
C GLY A 554 5.21 47.48 9.28
N THR A 555 6.20 47.77 8.46
CA THR A 555 6.42 49.10 7.87
C THR A 555 6.70 48.94 6.40
N SER A 556 5.86 49.71 5.63
CA SER A 556 5.98 50.23 4.26
C SER A 556 6.52 49.29 3.19
#